data_2ff68b53c66f93eb07e21a2120f7c408
#
_entry.id   2ff68b53c66f93eb07e21a2120f7c408
#
_cell.length_a   1.000
_cell.length_b   1.000
_cell.length_c   1.000
_cell.angle_alpha   90.00
_cell.angle_beta   90.00
_cell.angle_gamma   90.00
#
_symmetry.space_group_name_H-M   'P 1'
#
loop_
_entity.id
_entity.type
_entity.pdbx_description
1 polymer ?
#
loop_
_entity_poly.entity_id
_entity_poly.type
_entity_poly.pdbx_seq_one_letter_code
_entity_poly.pdbx_strand_id
1 'polypeptide(L)'
;MINRAGILIISVFILTACSFLPERPVTEDRGGAYYQDDGPPVERGPDPIKVPDAVPREEPRSRYGNAPYTVFGKRYYPLQSAMGYREVGEATWYGKKFHGRKTSSGEVYDMYKMTAAHKTLPLPTYVRVRRLDTDESIVVRVNDRGPFLRGRIIDLSYVAARRLGLVALGKAKVEVVAIDIFDQQSLPKKTGSFLEAARFRLPENAENLRRRLLKKELGPVDIIPDETEGIVYYRVRIGPIEKDQSVDLYILRIQAETGVAPRKVSE
;
A
#
# COMPACT_ATOMS: atom_id res chain seq x y z
N MET A 1 -52.10 -59.75 57.66
CA MET A 1 -50.88 -58.89 57.86
C MET A 1 -50.32 -58.51 56.47
N ILE A 2 -50.60 -57.33 56.01
CA ILE A 2 -50.31 -56.88 54.64
C ILE A 2 -49.25 -55.80 54.73
N ASN A 3 -48.07 -56.08 54.20
CA ASN A 3 -46.96 -55.19 54.20
C ASN A 3 -47.01 -54.32 52.95
N ARG A 4 -47.18 -53.00 53.10
CA ARG A 4 -47.15 -52.04 52.01
C ARG A 4 -45.73 -51.44 51.90
N ALA A 5 -45.02 -51.87 50.84
CA ALA A 5 -43.76 -51.24 50.47
C ALA A 5 -44.06 -49.94 49.65
N GLY A 6 -43.69 -48.82 50.19
CA GLY A 6 -43.78 -47.53 49.48
C GLY A 6 -42.63 -47.35 48.49
N ILE A 7 -42.95 -47.14 47.23
CA ILE A 7 -41.99 -46.83 46.19
C ILE A 7 -41.77 -45.31 46.19
N LEU A 8 -40.55 -44.91 46.53
CA LEU A 8 -40.09 -43.53 46.51
C LEU A 8 -39.62 -43.19 45.06
N ILE A 9 -40.40 -42.43 44.33
CA ILE A 9 -40.00 -41.94 43.00
C ILE A 9 -39.16 -40.69 43.17
N ILE A 10 -37.85 -40.80 42.96
CA ILE A 10 -36.93 -39.67 42.89
C ILE A 10 -36.99 -39.06 41.49
N SER A 11 -37.69 -37.94 41.34
CA SER A 11 -37.66 -37.15 40.11
C SER A 11 -36.35 -36.37 40.02
N VAL A 12 -35.48 -36.81 39.13
CA VAL A 12 -34.24 -36.08 38.78
C VAL A 12 -34.61 -34.94 37.82
N PHE A 13 -34.66 -33.72 38.32
CA PHE A 13 -34.71 -32.52 37.47
C PHE A 13 -33.36 -32.27 36.84
N ILE A 14 -33.20 -32.59 35.55
CA ILE A 14 -32.05 -32.16 34.75
C ILE A 14 -32.25 -30.71 34.36
N LEU A 15 -31.59 -29.81 35.08
CA LEU A 15 -31.46 -28.41 34.71
C LEU A 15 -30.51 -28.30 33.53
N THR A 16 -31.04 -28.22 32.30
CA THR A 16 -30.31 -27.78 31.13
C THR A 16 -30.03 -26.29 31.25
N ALA A 17 -28.88 -25.95 31.85
CA ALA A 17 -28.37 -24.61 31.79
C ALA A 17 -27.89 -24.31 30.37
N CYS A 18 -28.74 -23.70 29.54
CA CYS A 18 -28.32 -23.01 28.34
C CYS A 18 -27.40 -21.86 28.76
N SER A 19 -26.09 -22.07 28.64
CA SER A 19 -25.12 -21.00 28.75
C SER A 19 -25.32 -20.04 27.58
N PHE A 20 -26.13 -19.02 27.80
CA PHE A 20 -26.12 -17.83 26.96
C PHE A 20 -24.78 -17.14 27.21
N LEU A 21 -23.78 -17.44 26.37
CA LEU A 21 -22.64 -16.58 26.24
C LEU A 21 -23.15 -15.28 25.60
N PRO A 22 -22.99 -14.13 26.26
CA PRO A 22 -23.34 -12.88 25.61
C PRO A 22 -22.45 -12.74 24.38
N GLU A 23 -23.08 -12.70 23.20
CA GLU A 23 -22.38 -12.24 21.98
C GLU A 23 -21.76 -10.90 22.33
N ARG A 24 -20.43 -10.83 22.27
CA ARG A 24 -19.75 -9.54 22.37
C ARG A 24 -20.34 -8.68 21.26
N PRO A 25 -20.81 -7.46 21.58
CA PRO A 25 -21.33 -6.57 20.56
C PRO A 25 -20.25 -6.42 19.49
N VAL A 26 -20.60 -6.81 18.27
CA VAL A 26 -19.83 -6.41 17.10
C VAL A 26 -19.89 -4.90 17.11
N THR A 27 -18.79 -4.27 17.51
CA THR A 27 -18.68 -2.83 17.45
C THR A 27 -18.92 -2.44 16.01
N GLU A 28 -20.06 -1.84 15.73
CA GLU A 28 -20.37 -1.23 14.44
C GLU A 28 -19.16 -0.40 14.02
N ASP A 29 -18.71 -0.64 12.80
CA ASP A 29 -17.66 0.13 12.14
C ASP A 29 -18.10 1.58 12.03
N ARG A 30 -17.83 2.35 13.09
CA ARG A 30 -18.07 3.79 13.11
C ARG A 30 -17.00 4.46 12.27
N GLY A 31 -17.02 4.24 10.93
CA GLY A 31 -16.40 5.08 9.92
C GLY A 31 -14.95 5.55 10.17
N GLY A 32 -14.23 4.98 11.11
CA GLY A 32 -12.84 5.29 11.42
C GLY A 32 -11.91 4.26 10.78
N ALA A 33 -10.96 4.73 10.02
CA ALA A 33 -10.02 3.90 9.30
C ALA A 33 -9.01 3.16 10.18
N TYR A 34 -8.98 3.40 11.46
CA TYR A 34 -8.01 2.84 12.41
C TYR A 34 -8.69 2.37 13.69
N TYR A 35 -7.99 1.57 14.49
CA TYR A 35 -8.46 1.16 15.82
C TYR A 35 -8.71 2.38 16.70
N GLN A 36 -9.68 2.30 17.65
CA GLN A 36 -10.09 3.44 18.50
C GLN A 36 -8.91 4.12 19.22
N ASP A 37 -7.83 3.39 19.48
CA ASP A 37 -6.62 3.85 20.18
C ASP A 37 -5.41 4.04 19.22
N ASP A 38 -5.61 3.94 17.91
CA ASP A 38 -4.62 4.23 16.87
C ASP A 38 -4.86 5.61 16.26
N GLY A 39 -3.95 6.09 15.43
CA GLY A 39 -4.10 7.37 14.75
C GLY A 39 -2.79 7.98 14.28
N PRO A 40 -2.86 9.26 13.86
CA PRO A 40 -1.67 10.00 13.43
C PRO A 40 -0.73 10.25 14.61
N PRO A 41 0.56 10.55 14.34
CA PRO A 41 1.50 10.94 15.37
C PRO A 41 1.06 12.23 16.06
N VAL A 42 1.53 12.43 17.29
CA VAL A 42 1.30 13.69 18.03
C VAL A 42 2.05 14.84 17.36
N GLU A 43 3.27 14.58 16.91
CA GLU A 43 4.08 15.53 16.15
C GLU A 43 3.90 15.32 14.65
N ARG A 44 3.99 16.42 13.90
CA ARG A 44 3.90 16.35 12.44
C ARG A 44 5.12 15.62 11.89
N GLY A 45 4.94 14.39 11.44
CA GLY A 45 6.00 13.60 10.82
C GLY A 45 6.55 14.21 9.52
N PRO A 46 7.49 13.53 8.86
CA PRO A 46 8.11 14.02 7.64
C PRO A 46 7.06 14.38 6.59
N ASP A 47 7.40 15.32 5.74
CA ASP A 47 6.57 15.67 4.58
C ASP A 47 6.43 14.44 3.68
N PRO A 48 5.23 13.95 3.40
CA PRO A 48 5.03 12.74 2.60
C PRO A 48 5.60 12.85 1.19
N ILE A 49 5.69 14.05 0.63
CA ILE A 49 6.28 14.28 -0.69
C ILE A 49 7.79 14.03 -0.67
N LYS A 50 8.45 14.25 0.46
CA LYS A 50 9.90 14.03 0.63
C LYS A 50 10.26 12.58 0.90
N VAL A 51 9.29 11.73 1.23
CA VAL A 51 9.54 10.29 1.42
C VAL A 51 9.39 9.61 0.06
N PRO A 52 10.49 9.09 -0.53
CA PRO A 52 10.42 8.43 -1.84
C PRO A 52 9.59 7.14 -1.75
N ASP A 53 9.03 6.73 -2.88
CA ASP A 53 8.42 5.42 -3.01
C ASP A 53 9.38 4.30 -2.64
N ALA A 54 8.85 3.17 -2.20
CA ALA A 54 9.67 1.99 -2.01
C ALA A 54 10.29 1.57 -3.36
N VAL A 55 11.60 1.37 -3.38
CA VAL A 55 12.31 0.93 -4.58
C VAL A 55 12.26 -0.59 -4.66
N PRO A 56 11.55 -1.17 -5.65
CA PRO A 56 11.50 -2.61 -5.83
C PRO A 56 12.90 -3.19 -6.04
N ARG A 57 13.22 -4.22 -5.28
CA ARG A 57 14.48 -4.96 -5.37
C ARG A 57 14.26 -6.41 -5.02
N GLU A 58 15.13 -7.28 -5.49
CA GLU A 58 15.14 -8.67 -5.07
C GLU A 58 15.51 -8.78 -3.58
N GLU A 59 14.63 -9.44 -2.83
CA GLU A 59 14.84 -9.71 -1.42
C GLU A 59 14.50 -11.17 -1.11
N PRO A 60 15.26 -11.82 -0.23
CA PRO A 60 14.91 -13.15 0.22
C PRO A 60 13.56 -13.11 0.95
N ARG A 61 12.79 -14.18 0.83
CA ARG A 61 11.56 -14.31 1.60
C ARG A 61 11.85 -14.16 3.08
N SER A 62 11.00 -13.38 3.75
CA SER A 62 11.08 -13.28 5.21
C SER A 62 10.96 -14.66 5.85
N ARG A 63 11.80 -14.90 6.84
CA ARG A 63 11.75 -16.12 7.67
C ARG A 63 10.41 -16.25 8.40
N TYR A 64 9.76 -15.12 8.67
CA TYR A 64 8.51 -15.06 9.43
C TYR A 64 7.36 -14.53 8.57
N GLY A 65 6.13 -14.83 8.99
CA GLY A 65 4.91 -14.32 8.38
C GLY A 65 4.47 -15.02 7.09
N ASN A 66 5.25 -15.97 6.54
CA ASN A 66 4.93 -16.68 5.30
C ASN A 66 4.30 -18.09 5.51
N ALA A 67 4.15 -18.54 6.76
CA ALA A 67 3.40 -19.74 7.08
C ALA A 67 1.90 -19.45 7.22
N PRO A 68 1.00 -20.44 7.04
CA PRO A 68 -0.41 -20.29 7.36
C PRO A 68 -0.61 -19.84 8.81
N TYR A 69 -1.55 -18.91 9.01
CA TYR A 69 -1.82 -18.32 10.32
C TYR A 69 -3.32 -18.13 10.56
N THR A 70 -3.73 -17.95 11.82
CA THR A 70 -5.13 -17.80 12.20
C THR A 70 -5.32 -16.50 12.99
N VAL A 71 -6.30 -15.68 12.59
CA VAL A 71 -6.69 -14.46 13.29
C VAL A 71 -8.21 -14.42 13.40
N PHE A 72 -8.74 -14.15 14.57
CA PHE A 72 -10.19 -14.14 14.88
C PHE A 72 -10.92 -15.39 14.37
N GLY A 73 -10.32 -16.58 14.55
CA GLY A 73 -10.88 -17.85 14.10
C GLY A 73 -10.80 -18.12 12.59
N LYS A 74 -10.42 -17.15 11.77
CA LYS A 74 -10.22 -17.32 10.33
C LYS A 74 -8.79 -17.67 10.00
N ARG A 75 -8.61 -18.75 9.21
CA ARG A 75 -7.31 -19.18 8.73
C ARG A 75 -6.95 -18.54 7.40
N TYR A 76 -5.73 -18.05 7.30
CA TYR A 76 -5.16 -17.41 6.11
C TYR A 76 -3.98 -18.23 5.59
N TYR A 77 -3.88 -18.31 4.27
CA TYR A 77 -2.82 -19.02 3.56
C TYR A 77 -2.04 -18.03 2.71
N PRO A 78 -0.82 -17.65 3.11
CA PRO A 78 0.04 -16.82 2.28
C PRO A 78 0.30 -17.49 0.92
N LEU A 79 0.30 -16.67 -0.12
CA LEU A 79 0.56 -17.10 -1.48
C LEU A 79 2.01 -17.55 -1.63
N GLN A 80 2.23 -18.51 -2.53
CA GLN A 80 3.58 -18.96 -2.85
C GLN A 80 4.30 -18.00 -3.80
N SER A 81 3.60 -17.18 -4.56
CA SER A 81 4.13 -16.16 -5.45
C SER A 81 3.19 -14.96 -5.48
N ALA A 82 3.77 -13.79 -5.72
CA ALA A 82 3.03 -12.55 -5.98
C ALA A 82 2.83 -12.30 -7.48
N MET A 83 3.40 -13.15 -8.35
CA MET A 83 3.36 -12.99 -9.80
C MET A 83 1.92 -12.85 -10.31
N GLY A 84 1.66 -11.79 -11.09
CA GLY A 84 0.34 -11.50 -11.64
C GLY A 84 -0.72 -11.09 -10.63
N TYR A 85 -0.36 -10.88 -9.35
CA TYR A 85 -1.32 -10.47 -8.33
C TYR A 85 -1.88 -9.08 -8.64
N ARG A 86 -3.22 -9.02 -8.70
CA ARG A 86 -4.00 -7.80 -8.86
C ARG A 86 -5.29 -7.94 -8.07
N GLU A 87 -5.62 -6.96 -7.24
CA GLU A 87 -6.88 -6.94 -6.48
C GLU A 87 -7.40 -5.51 -6.36
N VAL A 88 -8.74 -5.36 -6.41
CA VAL A 88 -9.43 -4.08 -6.18
C VAL A 88 -10.24 -4.20 -4.90
N GLY A 89 -10.08 -3.23 -4.00
CA GLY A 89 -10.81 -3.21 -2.73
C GLY A 89 -10.55 -1.96 -1.92
N GLU A 90 -10.87 -1.99 -0.63
CA GLU A 90 -10.64 -0.86 0.26
C GLU A 90 -9.22 -0.91 0.85
N ALA A 91 -8.52 0.24 0.79
CA ALA A 91 -7.33 0.51 1.58
C ALA A 91 -7.67 1.33 2.81
N THR A 92 -7.00 1.04 3.90
CA THR A 92 -6.97 1.83 5.12
C THR A 92 -5.51 2.04 5.56
N TRP A 93 -5.29 2.52 6.77
CA TRP A 93 -3.94 2.74 7.28
C TRP A 93 -3.83 2.47 8.77
N TYR A 94 -2.61 2.27 9.26
CA TYR A 94 -2.28 2.07 10.66
C TYR A 94 -1.15 3.02 11.08
N GLY A 95 -1.16 3.46 12.32
CA GLY A 95 -0.38 4.60 12.76
C GLY A 95 0.43 4.35 14.04
N LYS A 96 0.34 5.33 14.96
CA LYS A 96 1.20 5.44 16.16
C LYS A 96 1.12 4.24 17.11
N LYS A 97 -0.04 3.57 17.20
CA LYS A 97 -0.23 2.40 18.07
C LYS A 97 0.75 1.27 17.77
N PHE A 98 1.07 1.09 16.48
CA PHE A 98 1.93 0.02 16.01
C PHE A 98 3.38 0.45 15.81
N HIS A 99 3.67 1.75 15.79
CA HIS A 99 5.01 2.27 15.61
C HIS A 99 5.98 1.73 16.66
N GLY A 100 7.15 1.26 16.20
CA GLY A 100 8.16 0.61 17.04
C GLY A 100 7.90 -0.86 17.40
N ARG A 101 6.72 -1.43 17.05
CA ARG A 101 6.42 -2.85 17.26
C ARG A 101 6.92 -3.71 16.10
N LYS A 102 7.15 -4.99 16.35
CA LYS A 102 7.52 -5.94 15.29
C LYS A 102 6.33 -6.23 14.38
N THR A 103 6.58 -6.17 13.09
CA THR A 103 5.69 -6.64 12.03
C THR A 103 5.71 -8.17 11.95
N SER A 104 4.81 -8.74 11.15
CA SER A 104 4.76 -10.19 10.89
C SER A 104 6.00 -10.71 10.17
N SER A 105 6.75 -9.87 9.46
CA SER A 105 8.05 -10.25 8.90
C SER A 105 9.19 -10.24 9.93
N GLY A 106 8.95 -9.71 11.14
CA GLY A 106 9.94 -9.57 12.20
C GLY A 106 10.67 -8.21 12.21
N GLU A 107 10.44 -7.36 11.23
CA GLU A 107 10.96 -6.00 11.17
C GLU A 107 10.28 -5.08 12.19
N VAL A 108 10.92 -3.98 12.54
CA VAL A 108 10.27 -2.95 13.36
C VAL A 108 9.41 -2.07 12.44
N TYR A 109 8.12 -1.95 12.76
CA TYR A 109 7.22 -1.07 12.03
C TYR A 109 7.60 0.40 12.25
N ASP A 110 7.84 1.08 11.14
CA ASP A 110 8.07 2.51 11.10
C ASP A 110 6.95 3.17 10.27
N MET A 111 6.08 3.93 10.95
CA MET A 111 4.95 4.58 10.30
C MET A 111 5.35 5.63 9.26
N TYR A 112 6.64 6.03 9.24
CA TYR A 112 7.19 6.99 8.29
C TYR A 112 7.89 6.36 7.08
N LYS A 113 7.87 5.04 6.93
CA LYS A 113 8.38 4.32 5.75
C LYS A 113 7.24 3.93 4.81
N MET A 114 7.55 3.81 3.52
CA MET A 114 6.60 3.38 2.48
C MET A 114 6.38 1.86 2.56
N THR A 115 5.59 1.45 3.57
CA THR A 115 5.28 0.04 3.86
C THR A 115 3.78 -0.20 3.95
N ALA A 116 3.38 -1.46 3.92
CA ALA A 116 1.98 -1.86 4.05
C ALA A 116 1.85 -3.27 4.68
N ALA A 117 0.63 -3.55 5.16
CA ALA A 117 0.20 -4.87 5.59
C ALA A 117 -0.77 -5.48 4.58
N HIS A 118 -0.60 -6.77 4.27
CA HIS A 118 -1.47 -7.54 3.38
C HIS A 118 -1.71 -8.95 3.91
N LYS A 119 -2.93 -9.49 3.66
CA LYS A 119 -3.35 -10.78 4.22
C LYS A 119 -2.53 -11.96 3.71
N THR A 120 -2.28 -12.01 2.41
CA THR A 120 -1.80 -13.23 1.75
C THR A 120 -0.59 -13.07 0.86
N LEU A 121 -0.23 -11.85 0.43
CA LEU A 121 0.98 -11.67 -0.36
C LEU A 121 2.21 -12.22 0.37
N PRO A 122 3.19 -12.82 -0.34
CA PRO A 122 4.46 -13.19 0.28
C PRO A 122 5.12 -11.99 0.96
N LEU A 123 5.84 -12.20 2.06
CA LEU A 123 6.61 -11.15 2.71
C LEU A 123 8.11 -11.37 2.42
N PRO A 124 8.82 -10.34 1.96
CA PRO A 124 8.30 -9.07 1.46
C PRO A 124 7.77 -9.16 0.02
N THR A 125 6.87 -8.25 -0.35
CA THR A 125 6.42 -8.03 -1.73
C THR A 125 6.31 -6.53 -1.99
N TYR A 126 6.75 -6.05 -3.13
CA TYR A 126 6.49 -4.68 -3.56
C TYR A 126 5.20 -4.62 -4.35
N VAL A 127 4.36 -3.63 -4.02
CA VAL A 127 3.09 -3.42 -4.73
C VAL A 127 2.93 -1.97 -5.12
N ARG A 128 2.32 -1.75 -6.29
CA ARG A 128 1.75 -0.46 -6.65
C ARG A 128 0.34 -0.40 -6.09
N VAL A 129 0.04 0.66 -5.36
CA VAL A 129 -1.29 0.97 -4.86
C VAL A 129 -1.79 2.20 -5.58
N ARG A 130 -2.82 2.04 -6.41
CA ARG A 130 -3.45 3.11 -7.18
C ARG A 130 -4.83 3.42 -6.62
N ARG A 131 -5.04 4.66 -6.25
CA ARG A 131 -6.33 5.15 -5.79
C ARG A 131 -7.26 5.40 -6.98
N LEU A 132 -8.49 4.82 -6.96
CA LEU A 132 -9.34 4.75 -8.15
C LEU A 132 -10.09 6.03 -8.47
N ASP A 133 -10.28 6.93 -7.50
CA ASP A 133 -10.98 8.20 -7.68
C ASP A 133 -10.07 9.35 -8.14
N THR A 134 -8.77 9.30 -7.81
CA THR A 134 -7.80 10.33 -8.17
C THR A 134 -6.76 9.88 -9.17
N ASP A 135 -6.68 8.57 -9.44
CA ASP A 135 -5.64 7.92 -10.26
C ASP A 135 -4.21 8.07 -9.72
N GLU A 136 -4.07 8.63 -8.52
CA GLU A 136 -2.77 8.72 -7.83
C GLU A 136 -2.27 7.33 -7.43
N SER A 137 -0.98 7.11 -7.53
CA SER A 137 -0.38 5.83 -7.19
C SER A 137 0.93 5.99 -6.42
N ILE A 138 1.21 5.02 -5.56
CA ILE A 138 2.44 4.91 -4.79
C ILE A 138 2.98 3.48 -4.89
N VAL A 139 4.25 3.32 -4.62
CA VAL A 139 4.85 1.99 -4.42
C VAL A 139 5.19 1.81 -2.95
N VAL A 140 4.70 0.70 -2.38
CA VAL A 140 4.96 0.31 -0.98
C VAL A 140 5.53 -1.10 -0.90
N ARG A 141 6.27 -1.36 0.16
CA ARG A 141 6.79 -2.68 0.49
C ARG A 141 5.88 -3.34 1.53
N VAL A 142 5.25 -4.44 1.16
CA VAL A 142 4.42 -5.25 2.05
C VAL A 142 5.34 -6.06 2.96
N ASN A 143 5.32 -5.78 4.26
CA ASN A 143 6.14 -6.45 5.26
C ASN A 143 5.36 -6.87 6.51
N ASP A 144 4.03 -6.75 6.48
CA ASP A 144 3.19 -7.10 7.61
C ASP A 144 1.90 -7.83 7.19
N ARG A 145 1.15 -8.37 8.17
CA ARG A 145 -0.11 -9.09 8.02
C ARG A 145 -1.29 -8.26 8.50
N GLY A 146 -2.34 -8.24 7.71
CA GLY A 146 -3.58 -7.48 7.85
C GLY A 146 -4.06 -7.00 6.48
N PRO A 147 -5.16 -6.25 6.41
CA PRO A 147 -6.16 -5.99 7.43
C PRO A 147 -7.08 -7.20 7.69
N PHE A 148 -7.59 -7.31 8.92
CA PHE A 148 -8.46 -8.44 9.27
C PHE A 148 -9.95 -8.07 9.34
N LEU A 149 -10.30 -6.81 9.13
CA LEU A 149 -11.66 -6.36 8.97
C LEU A 149 -12.18 -6.62 7.55
N ARG A 150 -13.52 -6.82 7.43
CA ARG A 150 -14.15 -7.13 6.14
C ARG A 150 -14.00 -5.98 5.13
N GLY A 151 -13.93 -6.32 3.85
CA GLY A 151 -13.89 -5.37 2.73
C GLY A 151 -12.51 -4.75 2.47
N ARG A 152 -11.63 -4.74 3.45
CA ARG A 152 -10.28 -4.17 3.34
C ARG A 152 -9.31 -5.17 2.75
N ILE A 153 -8.45 -4.71 1.85
CA ILE A 153 -7.44 -5.55 1.20
C ILE A 153 -6.01 -5.19 1.63
N ILE A 154 -5.74 -3.94 1.94
CA ILE A 154 -4.41 -3.45 2.31
C ILE A 154 -4.51 -2.38 3.39
N ASP A 155 -3.58 -2.40 4.35
CA ASP A 155 -3.37 -1.30 5.30
C ASP A 155 -2.04 -0.62 5.01
N LEU A 156 -2.09 0.66 4.72
CA LEU A 156 -0.90 1.48 4.43
C LEU A 156 -0.27 1.99 5.71
N SER A 157 1.04 2.22 5.70
CA SER A 157 1.68 3.02 6.73
C SER A 157 1.12 4.45 6.73
N TYR A 158 1.30 5.18 7.82
CA TYR A 158 0.83 6.56 7.92
C TYR A 158 1.36 7.46 6.80
N VAL A 159 2.66 7.41 6.50
CA VAL A 159 3.24 8.25 5.44
C VAL A 159 2.75 7.84 4.05
N ALA A 160 2.59 6.54 3.80
CA ALA A 160 2.03 6.04 2.53
C ALA A 160 0.57 6.49 2.36
N ALA A 161 -0.23 6.41 3.41
CA ALA A 161 -1.60 6.91 3.42
C ALA A 161 -1.69 8.43 3.23
N ARG A 162 -0.80 9.20 3.85
CA ARG A 162 -0.71 10.65 3.63
C ARG A 162 -0.39 10.97 2.17
N ARG A 163 0.56 10.25 1.58
CA ARG A 163 0.98 10.46 0.20
C ARG A 163 -0.14 10.16 -0.80
N LEU A 164 -0.95 9.15 -0.50
CA LEU A 164 -2.11 8.77 -1.32
C LEU A 164 -3.41 9.54 -0.94
N GLY A 165 -3.31 10.52 -0.03
CA GLY A 165 -4.45 11.34 0.41
C GLY A 165 -5.51 10.58 1.23
N LEU A 166 -5.16 9.43 1.83
CA LEU A 166 -6.12 8.59 2.58
C LEU A 166 -6.33 9.02 4.02
N VAL A 167 -5.39 9.72 4.65
CA VAL A 167 -5.45 9.97 6.11
C VAL A 167 -6.72 10.72 6.51
N ALA A 168 -7.11 11.74 5.74
CA ALA A 168 -8.32 12.52 6.02
C ALA A 168 -9.61 11.76 5.70
N LEU A 169 -9.58 10.83 4.75
CA LEU A 169 -10.73 10.03 4.30
C LEU A 169 -10.94 8.79 5.16
N GLY A 170 -9.88 8.36 5.83
CA GLY A 170 -9.84 7.12 6.58
C GLY A 170 -9.71 5.88 5.72
N LYS A 171 -10.40 5.80 4.59
CA LYS A 171 -10.37 4.70 3.62
C LYS A 171 -10.60 5.20 2.19
N ALA A 172 -10.14 4.44 1.21
CA ALA A 172 -10.44 4.67 -0.21
C ALA A 172 -10.44 3.37 -1.00
N LYS A 173 -11.12 3.36 -2.14
CA LYS A 173 -11.01 2.27 -3.11
C LYS A 173 -9.69 2.37 -3.86
N VAL A 174 -8.96 1.26 -3.88
CA VAL A 174 -7.66 1.14 -4.53
C VAL A 174 -7.59 -0.11 -5.40
N GLU A 175 -6.68 -0.06 -6.35
CA GLU A 175 -6.15 -1.22 -7.03
C GLU A 175 -4.76 -1.51 -6.49
N VAL A 176 -4.50 -2.76 -6.11
CA VAL A 176 -3.20 -3.26 -5.64
C VAL A 176 -2.66 -4.21 -6.69
N VAL A 177 -1.49 -3.91 -7.23
CA VAL A 177 -0.80 -4.73 -8.22
C VAL A 177 0.59 -5.06 -7.71
N ALA A 178 0.92 -6.35 -7.61
CA ALA A 178 2.27 -6.76 -7.26
C ALA A 178 3.25 -6.38 -8.38
N ILE A 179 4.41 -5.88 -7.98
CA ILE A 179 5.49 -5.54 -8.90
C ILE A 179 6.35 -6.79 -9.06
N ASP A 180 6.38 -7.30 -10.27
CA ASP A 180 7.30 -8.39 -10.61
C ASP A 180 8.69 -7.81 -10.85
N ILE A 181 9.60 -8.12 -9.94
CA ILE A 181 10.97 -7.63 -9.99
C ILE A 181 11.73 -8.32 -11.13
N PHE A 182 11.38 -9.57 -11.44
CA PHE A 182 11.98 -10.30 -12.56
C PHE A 182 11.48 -9.77 -13.90
N ASP A 183 10.20 -9.38 -13.98
CA ASP A 183 9.64 -8.75 -15.18
C ASP A 183 10.27 -7.36 -15.42
N GLN A 184 10.57 -6.61 -14.35
CA GLN A 184 11.32 -5.34 -14.49
C GLN A 184 12.78 -5.53 -14.95
N GLN A 185 13.38 -6.68 -14.66
CA GLN A 185 14.71 -7.03 -15.17
C GLN A 185 14.66 -7.72 -16.55
N SER A 186 13.53 -8.37 -16.85
CA SER A 186 13.27 -9.06 -18.11
C SER A 186 12.44 -8.26 -19.10
N LEU A 187 11.80 -7.16 -18.66
CA LEU A 187 11.28 -6.19 -19.63
C LEU A 187 12.47 -5.77 -20.49
N PRO A 188 12.39 -5.97 -21.81
CA PRO A 188 13.38 -5.40 -22.69
C PRO A 188 13.54 -3.95 -22.25
N LYS A 189 14.78 -3.52 -21.94
CA LYS A 189 15.05 -2.11 -21.63
C LYS A 189 14.17 -1.33 -22.56
N LYS A 190 13.24 -0.53 -22.01
CA LYS A 190 12.28 0.20 -22.85
C LYS A 190 13.10 1.02 -23.83
N THR A 191 13.42 0.42 -24.98
CA THR A 191 14.23 1.05 -26.02
C THR A 191 13.42 2.17 -26.65
N GLY A 192 13.53 3.34 -26.08
CA GLY A 192 12.88 4.55 -26.55
C GLY A 192 13.72 5.77 -26.18
N SER A 193 13.41 6.87 -26.78
CA SER A 193 14.01 8.15 -26.40
C SER A 193 13.36 8.67 -25.11
N PHE A 194 14.17 9.19 -24.22
CA PHE A 194 13.69 9.89 -23.03
C PHE A 194 13.98 11.39 -23.16
N LEU A 195 13.07 12.21 -22.64
CA LEU A 195 13.21 13.65 -22.59
C LEU A 195 13.17 14.13 -21.14
N GLU A 196 14.19 14.83 -20.69
CA GLU A 196 14.17 15.57 -19.44
C GLU A 196 13.50 16.93 -19.67
N ALA A 197 12.29 17.08 -19.13
CA ALA A 197 11.48 18.29 -19.33
C ALA A 197 11.95 19.45 -18.45
N ALA A 198 12.34 19.16 -17.21
CA ALA A 198 12.85 20.15 -16.25
C ALA A 198 13.51 19.46 -15.05
N ARG A 199 14.22 20.27 -14.25
CA ARG A 199 14.90 19.89 -13.02
C ARG A 199 14.56 20.87 -11.91
N PHE A 200 14.13 20.39 -10.76
CA PHE A 200 13.70 21.24 -9.65
C PHE A 200 14.44 20.89 -8.35
N ARG A 201 14.63 21.88 -7.49
CA ARG A 201 15.09 21.66 -6.11
C ARG A 201 13.96 21.26 -5.17
N LEU A 202 12.73 21.68 -5.47
CA LEU A 202 11.56 21.40 -4.68
C LEU A 202 10.72 20.31 -5.36
N PRO A 203 10.40 19.21 -4.65
CA PRO A 203 9.64 18.11 -5.21
C PRO A 203 8.22 18.52 -5.65
N GLU A 204 7.62 19.52 -4.98
CA GLU A 204 6.29 20.04 -5.34
C GLU A 204 6.26 20.64 -6.76
N ASN A 205 7.33 21.31 -7.17
CA ASN A 205 7.44 21.89 -8.51
C ASN A 205 7.56 20.80 -9.58
N ALA A 206 8.30 19.73 -9.29
CA ALA A 206 8.39 18.56 -10.15
C ALA A 206 7.02 17.87 -10.30
N GLU A 207 6.30 17.66 -9.20
CA GLU A 207 4.98 17.04 -9.20
C GLU A 207 3.92 17.93 -9.92
N ASN A 208 3.99 19.24 -9.75
CA ASN A 208 3.13 20.17 -10.47
C ASN A 208 3.35 20.09 -11.98
N LEU A 209 4.60 20.04 -12.43
CA LEU A 209 4.92 19.86 -13.85
C LEU A 209 4.45 18.47 -14.33
N ARG A 210 4.74 17.40 -13.59
CA ARG A 210 4.31 16.04 -13.92
C ARG A 210 2.80 15.99 -14.17
N ARG A 211 1.98 16.53 -13.28
CA ARG A 211 0.51 16.55 -13.42
C ARG A 211 0.06 17.33 -14.67
N ARG A 212 0.72 18.45 -15.01
CA ARG A 212 0.40 19.20 -16.23
C ARG A 212 0.70 18.39 -17.50
N LEU A 213 1.87 17.74 -17.53
CA LEU A 213 2.29 16.94 -18.68
C LEU A 213 1.40 15.70 -18.88
N LEU A 214 0.97 15.04 -17.79
CA LEU A 214 0.02 13.92 -17.84
C LEU A 214 -1.36 14.36 -18.36
N LYS A 215 -1.86 15.53 -17.95
CA LYS A 215 -3.12 16.09 -18.49
C LYS A 215 -3.06 16.38 -19.99
N LYS A 216 -1.88 16.56 -20.55
CA LYS A 216 -1.65 16.78 -21.97
C LYS A 216 -1.34 15.48 -22.74
N GLU A 217 -1.50 14.33 -22.07
CA GLU A 217 -1.26 13.00 -22.66
C GLU A 217 0.13 12.87 -23.31
N LEU A 218 1.13 13.45 -22.66
CA LEU A 218 2.52 13.42 -23.13
C LEU A 218 3.26 12.12 -22.74
N GLY A 219 2.51 11.04 -22.51
CA GLY A 219 3.06 9.72 -22.20
C GLY A 219 3.43 9.53 -20.72
N PRO A 220 4.14 8.47 -20.39
CA PRO A 220 4.62 8.25 -19.02
C PRO A 220 5.55 9.39 -18.60
N VAL A 221 5.31 9.93 -17.40
CA VAL A 221 6.12 11.00 -16.81
C VAL A 221 6.59 10.58 -15.43
N ASP A 222 7.91 10.46 -15.26
CA ASP A 222 8.56 10.06 -14.02
C ASP A 222 9.29 11.23 -13.38
N ILE A 223 9.35 11.22 -12.04
CA ILE A 223 10.22 12.12 -11.27
C ILE A 223 11.37 11.30 -10.72
N ILE A 224 12.58 11.64 -11.13
CA ILE A 224 13.79 10.93 -10.74
C ILE A 224 14.60 11.83 -9.82
N PRO A 225 14.80 11.44 -8.54
CA PRO A 225 15.72 12.14 -7.68
C PRO A 225 17.15 11.95 -8.20
N ASP A 226 17.94 13.01 -8.18
CA ASP A 226 19.32 13.06 -8.63
C ASP A 226 20.13 13.93 -7.67
N GLU A 227 21.16 13.37 -7.08
CA GLU A 227 22.03 14.10 -6.16
C GLU A 227 23.27 14.57 -6.90
N THR A 228 23.49 15.86 -6.89
CA THR A 228 24.67 16.49 -7.49
C THR A 228 25.26 17.43 -6.47
N GLU A 229 26.53 17.23 -6.08
CA GLU A 229 27.25 18.06 -5.11
C GLU A 229 26.54 18.22 -3.76
N GLY A 230 25.92 17.13 -3.25
CA GLY A 230 25.17 17.14 -1.99
C GLY A 230 23.80 17.84 -2.08
N ILE A 231 23.35 18.25 -3.26
CA ILE A 231 22.05 18.85 -3.49
C ILE A 231 21.15 17.86 -4.22
N VAL A 232 20.01 17.54 -3.63
CA VAL A 232 19.00 16.70 -4.28
C VAL A 232 18.17 17.53 -5.23
N TYR A 233 18.11 17.08 -6.48
CA TYR A 233 17.25 17.62 -7.52
C TYR A 233 16.20 16.58 -7.93
N TYR A 234 15.07 17.05 -8.43
CA TYR A 234 13.96 16.23 -8.92
C TYR A 234 13.81 16.47 -10.42
N ARG A 235 14.28 15.51 -11.23
CA ARG A 235 14.22 15.57 -12.69
C ARG A 235 12.89 15.03 -13.17
N VAL A 236 12.15 15.80 -13.96
CA VAL A 236 10.92 15.36 -14.61
C VAL A 236 11.28 14.79 -15.98
N ARG A 237 11.10 13.47 -16.14
CA ARG A 237 11.45 12.72 -17.32
C ARG A 237 10.19 12.17 -18.00
N ILE A 238 10.13 12.28 -19.32
CA ILE A 238 9.06 11.77 -20.18
C ILE A 238 9.61 10.64 -21.02
N GLY A 239 8.88 9.56 -21.15
CA GLY A 239 9.25 8.42 -21.97
C GLY A 239 9.13 7.07 -21.24
N PRO A 240 9.43 5.97 -21.94
CA PRO A 240 10.05 5.96 -23.28
C PRO A 240 9.08 6.47 -24.35
N ILE A 241 9.60 7.25 -25.28
CA ILE A 241 8.92 7.64 -26.52
C ILE A 241 9.25 6.55 -27.54
N GLU A 242 8.21 5.88 -28.05
CA GLU A 242 8.37 4.78 -28.99
C GLU A 242 8.95 5.27 -30.33
N LYS A 243 9.63 4.36 -31.07
CA LYS A 243 10.36 4.73 -32.30
C LYS A 243 9.46 5.24 -33.44
N ASP A 244 8.18 4.90 -33.42
CA ASP A 244 7.16 5.35 -34.36
C ASP A 244 6.56 6.71 -33.99
N GLN A 245 6.84 7.20 -32.79
CA GLN A 245 6.38 8.50 -32.32
C GLN A 245 7.42 9.58 -32.59
N SER A 246 6.96 10.73 -33.12
CA SER A 246 7.83 11.86 -33.40
C SER A 246 8.36 12.50 -32.10
N VAL A 247 9.62 12.25 -31.77
CA VAL A 247 10.32 12.89 -30.64
C VAL A 247 10.27 14.42 -30.75
N ASP A 248 10.33 14.95 -31.97
CA ASP A 248 10.32 16.40 -32.19
C ASP A 248 8.96 17.02 -31.84
N LEU A 249 7.86 16.31 -32.05
CA LEU A 249 6.54 16.72 -31.59
C LEU A 249 6.47 16.79 -30.07
N TYR A 250 7.04 15.80 -29.36
CA TYR A 250 7.13 15.83 -27.91
C TYR A 250 7.97 17.01 -27.40
N ILE A 251 9.10 17.30 -28.06
CA ILE A 251 9.94 18.46 -27.73
C ILE A 251 9.14 19.76 -27.81
N LEU A 252 8.41 19.97 -28.92
CA LEU A 252 7.59 21.17 -29.11
C LEU A 252 6.49 21.30 -28.06
N ARG A 253 5.79 20.21 -27.76
CA ARG A 253 4.69 20.21 -26.78
C ARG A 253 5.22 20.42 -25.34
N ILE A 254 6.36 19.84 -24.98
CA ILE A 254 7.00 20.06 -23.68
C ILE A 254 7.48 21.51 -23.57
N GLN A 255 8.11 22.05 -24.62
CA GLN A 255 8.57 23.42 -24.64
C GLN A 255 7.41 24.41 -24.47
N ALA A 256 6.27 24.15 -25.08
CA ALA A 256 5.07 24.95 -24.90
C ALA A 256 4.57 24.98 -23.44
N GLU A 257 4.74 23.89 -22.68
CA GLU A 257 4.32 23.79 -21.29
C GLU A 257 5.35 24.31 -20.27
N THR A 258 6.63 24.24 -20.61
CA THR A 258 7.74 24.56 -19.68
C THR A 258 8.42 25.88 -19.99
N GLY A 259 8.27 26.39 -21.21
CA GLY A 259 9.04 27.52 -21.73
C GLY A 259 10.48 27.18 -22.12
N VAL A 260 10.91 25.94 -21.90
CA VAL A 260 12.31 25.50 -22.15
C VAL A 260 12.29 24.22 -22.99
N ALA A 261 13.21 24.12 -23.95
CA ALA A 261 13.36 22.90 -24.73
C ALA A 261 13.87 21.76 -23.83
N PRO A 262 13.20 20.60 -23.85
CA PRO A 262 13.64 19.45 -23.07
C PRO A 262 14.95 18.88 -23.61
N ARG A 263 15.72 18.23 -22.74
CA ARG A 263 16.98 17.59 -23.11
C ARG A 263 16.76 16.11 -23.39
N LYS A 264 17.30 15.59 -24.50
CA LYS A 264 17.38 14.15 -24.74
C LYS A 264 18.32 13.53 -23.71
N VAL A 265 17.87 12.46 -23.05
CA VAL A 265 18.64 11.71 -22.07
C VAL A 265 18.63 10.22 -22.43
N SER A 266 19.78 9.57 -22.24
CA SER A 266 19.87 8.12 -22.25
C SER A 266 19.36 7.55 -20.91
N GLU A 267 18.99 6.28 -20.90
CA GLU A 267 18.66 5.56 -19.68
C GLU A 267 19.78 5.62 -18.63
#